data_a16a66a2748b82c98ab2cb894f881498
#
_entry.id   a16a66a2748b82c98ab2cb894f881498
#
_cell.length_a   1.000
_cell.length_b   1.000
_cell.length_c   1.000
_cell.angle_alpha   90.00
_cell.angle_beta   90.00
_cell.angle_gamma   90.00
#
_symmetry.space_group_name_H-M   'P 1'
#
loop_
_entity.id
_entity.type
_entity.pdbx_description
1 polymer ?
#
loop_
_entity_poly.entity_id
_entity_poly.type
_entity_poly.pdbx_seq_one_letter_code
_entity_poly.pdbx_strand_id
1 'polypeptide(L)'
;MIFIDNEYKSYLDENIIVPQRTLVVKEIEIKKKLDFVRDYLLAVEVNKDLLNSIFEPIKLLSNNGYIKQITYCQLNYALEYIKGLMEIFQSNPFVFNESDWHLWLFDMNVNTFTFFDYLTNVIQLEVSNCESDAEKLQLLFNKLKQYNQHRFKIKKPLNNNLPDIKTQVSNWIEEEILFLNRKLSLENTNFANNNGTVTKDKILMNLSVAQISYFINILLQANIIKHSNQRDIFRMISENFKTNGTDTISVDSLSAK
;
A
#
# COMPACT_ATOMS: atom_id res chain seq x y z
N MET A 1 -24.27 -33.58 14.81
CA MET A 1 -23.10 -32.79 14.44
C MET A 1 -23.49 -31.31 14.18
N ILE A 2 -24.46 -31.01 13.31
CA ILE A 2 -24.95 -29.61 13.09
C ILE A 2 -25.44 -28.93 14.38
N PHE A 3 -26.05 -29.66 15.30
CA PHE A 3 -26.49 -29.16 16.61
C PHE A 3 -25.30 -28.73 17.48
N ILE A 4 -24.22 -29.51 17.50
CA ILE A 4 -22.99 -29.18 18.22
C ILE A 4 -22.32 -27.96 17.64
N ASP A 5 -22.31 -27.79 16.32
CA ASP A 5 -21.71 -26.65 15.63
C ASP A 5 -22.42 -25.33 15.98
N ASN A 6 -23.73 -25.35 16.25
CA ASN A 6 -24.48 -24.14 16.59
C ASN A 6 -24.43 -23.77 18.08
N GLU A 7 -24.51 -24.77 18.97
CA GLU A 7 -24.58 -24.57 20.43
C GLU A 7 -23.18 -24.34 21.06
N TYR A 8 -22.14 -24.94 20.49
CA TYR A 8 -20.78 -24.92 21.06
C TYR A 8 -19.76 -24.22 20.18
N LYS A 9 -20.19 -23.32 19.30
CA LYS A 9 -19.33 -22.58 18.37
C LYS A 9 -18.19 -21.82 19.07
N SER A 10 -18.43 -21.34 20.30
CA SER A 10 -17.42 -20.63 21.11
C SER A 10 -16.31 -21.53 21.68
N TYR A 11 -16.50 -22.84 21.65
CA TYR A 11 -15.55 -23.84 22.19
C TYR A 11 -14.82 -24.60 21.07
N LEU A 12 -15.22 -24.41 19.80
CA LEU A 12 -14.55 -25.05 18.68
C LEU A 12 -13.29 -24.27 18.34
N ASP A 13 -12.16 -24.97 18.29
CA ASP A 13 -10.96 -24.42 17.68
C ASP A 13 -11.22 -24.16 16.20
N GLU A 14 -11.21 -22.89 15.81
CA GLU A 14 -11.50 -22.46 14.44
C GLU A 14 -10.48 -23.00 13.41
N ASN A 15 -9.34 -23.54 13.85
CA ASN A 15 -8.33 -24.16 12.99
C ASN A 15 -8.61 -25.64 12.70
N ILE A 16 -9.63 -26.24 13.32
CA ILE A 16 -10.04 -27.62 13.03
C ILE A 16 -10.60 -27.69 11.60
N ILE A 17 -10.24 -28.78 10.91
CA ILE A 17 -10.75 -29.10 9.57
C ILE A 17 -12.22 -29.46 9.63
N VAL A 18 -13.02 -28.87 8.77
CA VAL A 18 -14.45 -29.11 8.67
C VAL A 18 -14.71 -30.52 8.09
N PRO A 19 -15.59 -31.34 8.72
CA PRO A 19 -15.95 -32.65 8.18
C PRO A 19 -16.55 -32.54 6.77
N GLN A 20 -16.13 -33.44 5.87
CA GLN A 20 -16.55 -33.40 4.45
C GLN A 20 -18.08 -33.42 4.29
N ARG A 21 -18.81 -34.14 5.11
CA ARG A 21 -20.29 -34.18 5.07
C ARG A 21 -20.91 -32.81 5.33
N THR A 22 -20.36 -32.05 6.26
CA THR A 22 -20.81 -30.68 6.57
C THR A 22 -20.60 -29.77 5.38
N LEU A 23 -19.45 -29.87 4.70
CA LEU A 23 -19.13 -29.08 3.50
C LEU A 23 -20.11 -29.37 2.37
N VAL A 24 -20.37 -30.62 2.04
CA VAL A 24 -21.30 -31.01 0.96
C VAL A 24 -22.70 -30.42 1.18
N VAL A 25 -23.23 -30.51 2.41
CA VAL A 25 -24.55 -29.96 2.73
C VAL A 25 -24.57 -28.44 2.53
N LYS A 26 -23.52 -27.72 3.01
CA LYS A 26 -23.40 -26.28 2.85
C LYS A 26 -23.18 -25.87 1.41
N GLU A 27 -22.40 -26.62 0.64
CA GLU A 27 -22.17 -26.37 -0.79
C GLU A 27 -23.49 -26.38 -1.59
N ILE A 28 -24.35 -27.36 -1.36
CA ILE A 28 -25.67 -27.49 -2.04
C ILE A 28 -26.57 -26.28 -1.70
N GLU A 29 -26.61 -25.90 -0.41
CA GLU A 29 -27.41 -24.76 0.05
C GLU A 29 -26.94 -23.45 -0.60
N ILE A 30 -25.64 -23.25 -0.67
CA ILE A 30 -25.00 -22.04 -1.16
C ILE A 30 -25.06 -21.93 -2.68
N LYS A 31 -24.86 -23.03 -3.39
CA LYS A 31 -24.80 -23.05 -4.87
C LYS A 31 -26.03 -22.41 -5.51
N LYS A 32 -27.22 -22.76 -5.04
CA LYS A 32 -28.47 -22.19 -5.57
C LYS A 32 -28.57 -20.68 -5.42
N LYS A 33 -28.03 -20.13 -4.29
CA LYS A 33 -28.01 -18.69 -4.04
C LYS A 33 -26.99 -17.99 -4.93
N LEU A 34 -25.85 -18.62 -5.16
CA LEU A 34 -24.75 -18.06 -5.95
C LEU A 34 -24.99 -18.08 -7.45
N ASP A 35 -25.69 -19.07 -7.98
CA ASP A 35 -26.05 -19.11 -9.39
C ASP A 35 -26.86 -17.86 -9.76
N PHE A 36 -27.84 -17.47 -8.93
CA PHE A 36 -28.62 -16.24 -9.14
C PHE A 36 -27.74 -14.98 -9.13
N VAL A 37 -26.81 -14.86 -8.18
CA VAL A 37 -25.90 -13.71 -8.07
C VAL A 37 -24.97 -13.62 -9.29
N ARG A 38 -24.45 -14.76 -9.72
CA ARG A 38 -23.58 -14.86 -10.91
C ARG A 38 -24.29 -14.40 -12.17
N ASP A 39 -25.48 -14.93 -12.42
CA ASP A 39 -26.26 -14.59 -13.60
C ASP A 39 -26.60 -13.08 -13.65
N TYR A 40 -26.91 -12.51 -12.49
CA TYR A 40 -27.14 -11.08 -12.38
C TYR A 40 -25.88 -10.27 -12.69
N LEU A 41 -24.74 -10.55 -12.07
CA LEU A 41 -23.50 -9.81 -12.27
C LEU A 41 -22.98 -9.92 -13.70
N LEU A 42 -23.19 -11.05 -14.35
CA LEU A 42 -22.89 -11.22 -15.79
C LEU A 42 -23.81 -10.38 -16.68
N ALA A 43 -25.08 -10.25 -16.32
CA ALA A 43 -26.05 -9.43 -17.07
C ALA A 43 -25.79 -7.92 -16.98
N VAL A 44 -25.13 -7.47 -15.90
CA VAL A 44 -24.77 -6.05 -15.68
C VAL A 44 -23.39 -5.71 -16.27
N GLU A 45 -22.73 -6.64 -16.95
CA GLU A 45 -21.40 -6.46 -17.58
C GLU A 45 -20.33 -5.94 -16.61
N VAL A 46 -20.33 -6.41 -15.37
CA VAL A 46 -19.30 -6.08 -14.37
C VAL A 46 -17.92 -6.47 -14.89
N ASN A 47 -16.92 -5.65 -14.64
CA ASN A 47 -15.53 -5.93 -14.98
C ASN A 47 -15.14 -7.37 -14.57
N LYS A 48 -14.48 -8.10 -15.48
CA LYS A 48 -14.16 -9.53 -15.29
C LYS A 48 -13.27 -9.80 -14.08
N ASP A 49 -12.30 -8.92 -13.79
CA ASP A 49 -11.37 -9.10 -12.67
C ASP A 49 -12.08 -8.80 -11.35
N LEU A 50 -12.97 -7.81 -11.34
CA LEU A 50 -13.86 -7.54 -10.21
C LEU A 50 -14.80 -8.73 -9.96
N LEU A 51 -15.40 -9.28 -11.00
CA LEU A 51 -16.26 -10.46 -10.92
C LEU A 51 -15.49 -11.66 -10.33
N ASN A 52 -14.26 -11.89 -10.78
CA ASN A 52 -13.39 -12.93 -10.25
C ASN A 52 -13.11 -12.70 -8.76
N SER A 53 -12.85 -11.48 -8.35
CA SER A 53 -12.60 -11.08 -6.96
C SER A 53 -13.83 -11.32 -6.06
N ILE A 54 -15.04 -11.03 -6.56
CA ILE A 54 -16.30 -11.27 -5.84
C ILE A 54 -16.51 -12.77 -5.60
N PHE A 55 -16.18 -13.63 -6.58
CA PHE A 55 -16.41 -15.07 -6.45
C PHE A 55 -15.24 -15.84 -5.83
N GLU A 56 -14.07 -15.26 -5.67
CA GLU A 56 -12.90 -15.95 -5.12
C GLU A 56 -13.10 -16.47 -3.69
N PRO A 57 -13.69 -15.72 -2.74
CA PRO A 57 -13.98 -16.24 -1.40
C PRO A 57 -14.92 -17.45 -1.40
N ILE A 58 -15.78 -17.51 -2.40
CA ILE A 58 -16.79 -18.56 -2.54
C ILE A 58 -16.21 -19.83 -3.15
N LYS A 59 -15.17 -19.71 -4.00
CA LYS A 59 -14.43 -20.86 -4.55
C LYS A 59 -13.80 -21.75 -3.45
N LEU A 60 -13.63 -21.21 -2.23
CA LEU A 60 -13.23 -22.00 -1.08
C LEU A 60 -14.20 -23.14 -0.78
N LEU A 61 -15.50 -22.91 -1.01
CA LEU A 61 -16.56 -23.86 -0.73
C LEU A 61 -16.89 -24.76 -1.91
N SER A 62 -16.48 -24.41 -3.14
CA SER A 62 -16.76 -25.23 -4.32
C SER A 62 -15.80 -26.40 -4.42
N ASN A 63 -16.36 -27.60 -4.41
CA ASN A 63 -15.62 -28.85 -4.45
C ASN A 63 -15.41 -29.27 -5.93
N ASN A 64 -14.30 -28.85 -6.54
CA ASN A 64 -13.95 -29.25 -7.91
C ASN A 64 -13.38 -30.69 -7.97
N GLY A 65 -13.92 -31.62 -7.21
CA GLY A 65 -13.53 -33.05 -7.23
C GLY A 65 -12.30 -33.39 -6.39
N TYR A 66 -11.65 -32.43 -5.74
CA TYR A 66 -10.54 -32.65 -4.80
C TYR A 66 -11.03 -32.51 -3.36
N ILE A 67 -10.55 -33.36 -2.46
CA ILE A 67 -10.80 -33.25 -1.02
C ILE A 67 -10.13 -31.99 -0.50
N LYS A 68 -10.88 -30.92 -0.43
CA LYS A 68 -10.39 -29.65 0.07
C LYS A 68 -10.48 -29.64 1.60
N GLN A 69 -9.34 -29.48 2.26
CA GLN A 69 -9.29 -29.33 3.70
C GLN A 69 -9.46 -27.84 4.03
N ILE A 70 -10.68 -27.43 4.41
CA ILE A 70 -10.96 -26.10 4.91
C ILE A 70 -11.20 -26.14 6.42
N THR A 71 -10.77 -25.08 7.11
CA THR A 71 -10.99 -24.94 8.54
C THR A 71 -12.35 -24.31 8.85
N TYR A 72 -12.81 -24.42 10.08
CA TYR A 72 -14.02 -23.71 10.53
C TYR A 72 -13.87 -22.19 10.41
N CYS A 73 -12.67 -21.64 10.59
CA CYS A 73 -12.39 -20.22 10.34
C CYS A 73 -12.74 -19.83 8.91
N GLN A 74 -12.25 -20.59 7.93
CA GLN A 74 -12.51 -20.33 6.51
C GLN A 74 -13.98 -20.53 6.13
N LEU A 75 -14.62 -21.56 6.69
CA LEU A 75 -16.05 -21.78 6.50
C LEU A 75 -16.89 -20.64 7.07
N ASN A 76 -16.60 -20.21 8.29
CA ASN A 76 -17.32 -19.11 8.94
C ASN A 76 -17.15 -17.81 8.16
N TYR A 77 -15.93 -17.50 7.70
CA TYR A 77 -15.68 -16.36 6.83
C TYR A 77 -16.55 -16.42 5.56
N ALA A 78 -16.53 -17.55 4.86
CA ALA A 78 -17.29 -17.70 3.62
C ALA A 78 -18.81 -17.60 3.83
N LEU A 79 -19.33 -18.13 4.93
CA LEU A 79 -20.76 -18.02 5.28
C LEU A 79 -21.16 -16.56 5.60
N GLU A 80 -20.33 -15.82 6.33
CA GLU A 80 -20.57 -14.42 6.65
C GLU A 80 -20.47 -13.55 5.39
N TYR A 81 -19.49 -13.82 4.53
CA TYR A 81 -19.34 -13.21 3.22
C TYR A 81 -20.58 -13.40 2.34
N ILE A 82 -21.06 -14.64 2.21
CA ILE A 82 -22.25 -14.95 1.41
C ILE A 82 -23.50 -14.30 1.99
N LYS A 83 -23.61 -14.26 3.32
CA LYS A 83 -24.71 -13.55 3.98
C LYS A 83 -24.71 -12.06 3.59
N GLY A 84 -23.56 -11.39 3.68
CA GLY A 84 -23.41 -10.00 3.29
C GLY A 84 -23.72 -9.77 1.81
N LEU A 85 -23.27 -10.69 0.94
CA LEU A 85 -23.58 -10.64 -0.50
C LEU A 85 -25.09 -10.75 -0.76
N MET A 86 -25.78 -11.66 -0.08
CA MET A 86 -27.23 -11.80 -0.22
C MET A 86 -28.03 -10.61 0.34
N GLU A 87 -27.53 -9.96 1.39
CA GLU A 87 -28.14 -8.74 1.92
C GLU A 87 -28.15 -7.61 0.87
N ILE A 88 -27.08 -7.46 0.09
CA ILE A 88 -27.01 -6.48 -1.02
C ILE A 88 -28.10 -6.78 -2.05
N PHE A 89 -28.23 -8.04 -2.48
CA PHE A 89 -29.21 -8.43 -3.49
C PHE A 89 -30.66 -8.32 -3.00
N GLN A 90 -30.90 -8.43 -1.70
CA GLN A 90 -32.24 -8.25 -1.10
C GLN A 90 -32.61 -6.78 -0.93
N SER A 91 -31.64 -5.91 -0.64
CA SER A 91 -31.92 -4.50 -0.36
C SER A 91 -32.09 -3.62 -1.59
N ASN A 92 -31.25 -3.71 -2.60
CA ASN A 92 -31.43 -3.09 -3.93
C ASN A 92 -30.22 -3.38 -4.86
N PRO A 93 -30.19 -4.46 -5.62
CA PRO A 93 -29.04 -4.84 -6.44
C PRO A 93 -28.73 -3.83 -7.56
N PHE A 94 -29.73 -3.07 -8.02
CA PHE A 94 -29.61 -2.15 -9.18
C PHE A 94 -28.84 -0.87 -8.87
N VAL A 95 -28.47 -0.60 -7.63
CA VAL A 95 -27.80 0.64 -7.19
C VAL A 95 -26.29 0.43 -7.02
N PHE A 96 -25.80 -0.81 -6.97
CA PHE A 96 -24.39 -1.10 -6.74
C PHE A 96 -23.57 -0.88 -8.03
N ASN A 97 -22.75 0.17 -8.03
CA ASN A 97 -21.76 0.42 -9.06
C ASN A 97 -20.41 -0.25 -8.76
N GLU A 98 -19.44 -0.17 -9.66
CA GLU A 98 -18.11 -0.78 -9.45
C GLU A 98 -17.42 -0.26 -8.19
N SER A 99 -17.53 1.04 -7.89
CA SER A 99 -16.93 1.64 -6.69
C SER A 99 -17.54 1.08 -5.40
N ASP A 100 -18.85 0.81 -5.39
CA ASP A 100 -19.54 0.19 -4.25
C ASP A 100 -19.06 -1.24 -4.03
N TRP A 101 -18.84 -2.01 -5.11
CA TRP A 101 -18.26 -3.36 -5.04
C TRP A 101 -16.84 -3.35 -4.50
N HIS A 102 -16.00 -2.37 -4.89
CA HIS A 102 -14.65 -2.25 -4.33
C HIS A 102 -14.70 -2.03 -2.82
N LEU A 103 -15.51 -1.08 -2.37
CA LEU A 103 -15.65 -0.77 -0.94
C LEU A 103 -16.18 -1.97 -0.17
N TRP A 104 -17.16 -2.68 -0.72
CA TRP A 104 -17.72 -3.85 -0.09
C TRP A 104 -16.71 -4.99 0.05
N LEU A 105 -15.93 -5.30 -1.02
CA LEU A 105 -14.87 -6.31 -0.94
C LEU A 105 -13.80 -5.92 0.08
N PHE A 106 -13.49 -4.64 0.15
CA PHE A 106 -12.57 -4.10 1.15
C PHE A 106 -13.13 -4.25 2.57
N ASP A 107 -14.41 -3.95 2.79
CA ASP A 107 -15.12 -4.16 4.06
C ASP A 107 -15.08 -5.60 4.52
N MET A 108 -15.22 -6.52 3.59
CA MET A 108 -15.17 -7.96 3.82
C MET A 108 -13.75 -8.48 4.01
N ASN A 109 -12.72 -7.61 3.95
CA ASN A 109 -11.31 -7.97 4.10
C ASN A 109 -10.87 -9.11 3.16
N VAL A 110 -11.26 -8.98 1.88
CA VAL A 110 -10.86 -9.91 0.82
C VAL A 110 -9.41 -9.64 0.45
N ASN A 111 -8.47 -10.36 1.03
CA ASN A 111 -7.04 -10.14 0.90
C ASN A 111 -6.37 -11.12 -0.10
N THR A 112 -7.02 -11.35 -1.24
CA THR A 112 -6.49 -12.18 -2.32
C THR A 112 -5.62 -11.37 -3.27
N PHE A 113 -4.71 -12.04 -3.96
CA PHE A 113 -3.89 -11.39 -5.00
C PHE A 113 -4.76 -10.83 -6.13
N THR A 114 -5.79 -11.55 -6.53
CA THR A 114 -6.73 -11.12 -7.59
C THR A 114 -7.39 -9.78 -7.25
N PHE A 115 -7.86 -9.61 -6.03
CA PHE A 115 -8.49 -8.37 -5.59
C PHE A 115 -7.45 -7.25 -5.37
N PHE A 116 -6.30 -7.58 -4.82
CA PHE A 116 -5.20 -6.63 -4.66
C PHE A 116 -4.75 -6.06 -6.01
N ASP A 117 -4.47 -6.93 -6.99
CA ASP A 117 -4.06 -6.52 -8.34
C ASP A 117 -5.13 -5.67 -9.02
N TYR A 118 -6.40 -6.08 -8.91
CA TYR A 118 -7.50 -5.30 -9.44
C TYR A 118 -7.56 -3.90 -8.81
N LEU A 119 -7.49 -3.80 -7.48
CA LEU A 119 -7.60 -2.55 -6.76
C LEU A 119 -6.42 -1.60 -7.05
N THR A 120 -5.19 -2.14 -7.09
CA THR A 120 -4.00 -1.36 -7.44
C THR A 120 -4.03 -0.88 -8.89
N ASN A 121 -4.51 -1.69 -9.84
CA ASN A 121 -4.72 -1.28 -11.22
C ASN A 121 -5.73 -0.14 -11.34
N VAL A 122 -6.84 -0.17 -10.60
CA VAL A 122 -7.82 0.93 -10.57
C VAL A 122 -7.17 2.22 -10.06
N ILE A 123 -6.41 2.15 -8.95
CA ILE A 123 -5.70 3.31 -8.42
C ILE A 123 -4.67 3.83 -9.42
N GLN A 124 -3.92 2.94 -10.07
CA GLN A 124 -2.90 3.30 -11.05
C GLN A 124 -3.50 3.98 -12.29
N LEU A 125 -4.68 3.55 -12.74
CA LEU A 125 -5.43 4.23 -13.79
C LEU A 125 -5.85 5.65 -13.37
N GLU A 126 -6.35 5.83 -12.15
CA GLU A 126 -6.67 7.16 -11.62
C GLU A 126 -5.41 8.05 -11.56
N VAL A 127 -4.28 7.52 -11.08
CA VAL A 127 -2.99 8.22 -11.03
C VAL A 127 -2.50 8.60 -12.44
N SER A 128 -2.68 7.71 -13.42
CA SER A 128 -2.24 7.97 -14.81
C SER A 128 -3.03 9.10 -15.49
N ASN A 129 -4.25 9.34 -15.04
CA ASN A 129 -5.11 10.43 -15.54
C ASN A 129 -4.78 11.80 -14.93
N CYS A 130 -3.91 11.88 -13.92
CA CYS A 130 -3.45 13.14 -13.36
C CYS A 130 -2.43 13.80 -14.27
N GLU A 131 -2.55 15.12 -14.48
CA GLU A 131 -1.70 15.89 -15.40
C GLU A 131 -0.30 16.15 -14.80
N SER A 132 -0.20 16.29 -13.48
CA SER A 132 1.05 16.64 -12.79
C SER A 132 1.41 15.61 -11.71
N ASP A 133 2.71 15.50 -11.42
CA ASP A 133 3.21 14.65 -10.32
C ASP A 133 2.71 15.13 -8.93
N ALA A 134 2.42 16.43 -8.80
CA ALA A 134 1.81 16.99 -7.59
C ALA A 134 0.37 16.47 -7.39
N GLU A 135 -0.43 16.42 -8.46
CA GLU A 135 -1.78 15.85 -8.43
C GLU A 135 -1.75 14.34 -8.12
N LYS A 136 -0.80 13.61 -8.72
CA LYS A 136 -0.59 12.18 -8.42
C LYS A 136 -0.31 11.94 -6.95
N LEU A 137 0.60 12.72 -6.37
CA LEU A 137 0.91 12.64 -4.93
C LEU A 137 -0.31 12.98 -4.09
N GLN A 138 -1.05 14.04 -4.42
CA GLN A 138 -2.27 14.43 -3.70
C GLN A 138 -3.32 13.31 -3.74
N LEU A 139 -3.54 12.67 -4.90
CA LEU A 139 -4.44 11.55 -5.06
C LEU A 139 -4.02 10.37 -4.18
N LEU A 140 -2.74 9.96 -4.24
CA LEU A 140 -2.20 8.86 -3.46
C LEU A 140 -2.30 9.10 -1.95
N PHE A 141 -1.99 10.31 -1.46
CA PHE A 141 -2.16 10.68 -0.05
C PHE A 141 -3.63 10.61 0.39
N ASN A 142 -4.57 11.05 -0.45
CA ASN A 142 -6.00 10.97 -0.17
C ASN A 142 -6.46 9.51 -0.10
N LYS A 143 -6.03 8.66 -1.04
CA LYS A 143 -6.32 7.21 -1.03
C LYS A 143 -5.73 6.53 0.21
N LEU A 144 -4.48 6.80 0.54
CA LEU A 144 -3.82 6.26 1.73
C LEU A 144 -4.59 6.63 3.01
N LYS A 145 -4.99 7.90 3.14
CA LYS A 145 -5.81 8.36 4.26
C LYS A 145 -7.16 7.63 4.30
N GLN A 146 -7.84 7.50 3.17
CA GLN A 146 -9.14 6.83 3.06
C GLN A 146 -9.03 5.37 3.52
N TYR A 147 -8.07 4.60 2.98
CA TYR A 147 -7.88 3.19 3.35
C TYR A 147 -7.47 3.04 4.81
N ASN A 148 -6.56 3.86 5.32
CA ASN A 148 -6.12 3.78 6.71
C ASN A 148 -7.24 4.08 7.72
N GLN A 149 -8.19 4.95 7.39
CA GLN A 149 -9.33 5.27 8.23
C GLN A 149 -10.49 4.27 8.12
N HIS A 150 -10.46 3.42 7.10
CA HIS A 150 -11.53 2.46 6.85
C HIS A 150 -11.58 1.36 7.92
N ARG A 151 -12.78 0.90 8.26
CA ARG A 151 -13.01 -0.16 9.26
C ARG A 151 -13.61 -1.38 8.58
N PHE A 152 -12.98 -2.53 8.77
CA PHE A 152 -13.51 -3.79 8.26
C PHE A 152 -14.82 -4.20 8.93
N LYS A 153 -15.75 -4.73 8.14
CA LYS A 153 -16.95 -5.43 8.63
C LYS A 153 -16.55 -6.82 9.15
N ILE A 154 -15.71 -7.53 8.39
CA ILE A 154 -15.09 -8.79 8.80
C ILE A 154 -13.63 -8.52 9.19
N LYS A 155 -13.31 -8.65 10.48
CA LYS A 155 -11.95 -8.37 10.98
C LYS A 155 -10.90 -9.39 10.54
N LYS A 156 -11.29 -10.66 10.44
CA LYS A 156 -10.39 -11.74 9.99
C LYS A 156 -10.25 -11.68 8.47
N PRO A 157 -9.03 -11.74 7.92
CA PRO A 157 -8.83 -11.79 6.48
C PRO A 157 -9.26 -13.16 5.92
N LEU A 158 -9.59 -13.19 4.63
CA LEU A 158 -9.89 -14.44 3.92
C LEU A 158 -8.72 -15.41 3.95
N ASN A 159 -7.50 -14.90 3.71
CA ASN A 159 -6.27 -15.67 3.74
C ASN A 159 -5.41 -15.25 4.94
N ASN A 160 -5.35 -16.10 5.96
CA ASN A 160 -4.57 -15.84 7.18
C ASN A 160 -3.05 -15.81 6.95
N ASN A 161 -2.56 -16.31 5.80
CA ASN A 161 -1.14 -16.30 5.46
C ASN A 161 -0.68 -14.99 4.79
N LEU A 162 -1.60 -14.10 4.46
CA LEU A 162 -1.33 -12.79 3.87
C LEU A 162 -1.74 -11.69 4.85
N PRO A 163 -1.11 -10.52 4.80
CA PRO A 163 -1.61 -9.34 5.49
C PRO A 163 -3.05 -9.03 5.08
N ASP A 164 -3.78 -8.30 5.91
CA ASP A 164 -5.10 -7.80 5.50
C ASP A 164 -5.00 -6.88 4.28
N ILE A 165 -6.11 -6.72 3.55
CA ILE A 165 -6.12 -5.96 2.29
C ILE A 165 -5.73 -4.49 2.51
N LYS A 166 -6.07 -3.89 3.65
CA LYS A 166 -5.68 -2.51 3.98
C LYS A 166 -4.17 -2.38 4.05
N THR A 167 -3.51 -3.28 4.79
CA THR A 167 -2.05 -3.30 4.92
C THR A 167 -1.37 -3.48 3.56
N GLN A 168 -1.88 -4.39 2.72
CA GLN A 168 -1.32 -4.61 1.38
C GLN A 168 -1.40 -3.35 0.51
N VAL A 169 -2.60 -2.74 0.43
CA VAL A 169 -2.83 -1.55 -0.41
C VAL A 169 -2.11 -0.32 0.14
N SER A 170 -2.09 -0.14 1.46
CA SER A 170 -1.38 0.99 2.07
C SER A 170 0.12 0.92 1.80
N ASN A 171 0.74 -0.24 1.96
CA ASN A 171 2.15 -0.43 1.65
C ASN A 171 2.45 -0.14 0.17
N TRP A 172 1.61 -0.61 -0.74
CA TRP A 172 1.77 -0.34 -2.16
C TRP A 172 1.67 1.16 -2.48
N ILE A 173 0.69 1.88 -1.90
CA ILE A 173 0.55 3.34 -2.07
C ILE A 173 1.77 4.08 -1.51
N GLU A 174 2.30 3.66 -0.36
CA GLU A 174 3.50 4.26 0.23
C GLU A 174 4.73 4.10 -0.67
N GLU A 175 4.90 2.94 -1.31
CA GLU A 175 5.98 2.72 -2.29
C GLU A 175 5.81 3.61 -3.54
N GLU A 176 4.59 3.78 -4.05
CA GLU A 176 4.31 4.69 -5.18
C GLU A 176 4.62 6.15 -4.80
N ILE A 177 4.25 6.59 -3.60
CA ILE A 177 4.59 7.93 -3.08
C ILE A 177 6.11 8.11 -2.98
N LEU A 178 6.82 7.12 -2.47
CA LEU A 178 8.28 7.15 -2.38
C LEU A 178 8.93 7.23 -3.76
N PHE A 179 8.44 6.45 -4.72
CA PHE A 179 8.91 6.49 -6.11
C PHE A 179 8.73 7.87 -6.74
N LEU A 180 7.53 8.48 -6.64
CA LEU A 180 7.27 9.81 -7.19
C LEU A 180 8.13 10.90 -6.53
N ASN A 181 8.32 10.85 -5.21
CA ASN A 181 9.18 11.80 -4.52
C ASN A 181 10.66 11.68 -4.96
N ARG A 182 11.16 10.46 -5.15
CA ARG A 182 12.52 10.23 -5.69
C ARG A 182 12.65 10.76 -7.12
N LYS A 183 11.65 10.52 -7.97
CA LYS A 183 11.61 11.03 -9.35
C LYS A 183 11.69 12.55 -9.36
N LEU A 184 10.86 13.24 -8.59
CA LEU A 184 10.85 14.70 -8.47
C LEU A 184 12.20 15.25 -7.96
N SER A 185 12.83 14.58 -7.01
CA SER A 185 14.14 14.97 -6.50
C SER A 185 15.24 14.87 -7.56
N LEU A 186 15.21 13.82 -8.40
CA LEU A 186 16.15 13.64 -9.51
C LEU A 186 15.94 14.68 -10.62
N GLU A 187 14.70 15.00 -10.96
CA GLU A 187 14.38 16.03 -11.92
C GLU A 187 14.89 17.40 -11.45
N ASN A 188 14.65 17.76 -10.20
CA ASN A 188 15.15 19.01 -9.62
C ASN A 188 16.68 19.07 -9.62
N THR A 189 17.39 17.97 -9.40
CA THR A 189 18.87 17.94 -9.48
C THR A 189 19.37 18.08 -10.91
N ASN A 190 18.65 17.52 -11.90
CA ASN A 190 19.00 17.65 -13.31
C ASN A 190 18.74 19.08 -13.84
N PHE A 191 17.66 19.74 -13.42
CA PHE A 191 17.42 21.16 -13.72
C PHE A 191 18.48 22.07 -13.08
N ALA A 192 18.95 21.74 -11.89
CA ALA A 192 20.03 22.47 -11.22
C ALA A 192 21.37 22.34 -11.95
N ASN A 193 21.63 21.21 -12.60
CA ASN A 193 22.88 20.99 -13.36
C ASN A 193 22.86 21.59 -14.77
N ASN A 194 21.67 21.80 -15.38
CA ASN A 194 21.54 22.33 -16.74
C ASN A 194 21.40 23.85 -16.81
N ASN A 195 20.96 24.50 -15.75
CA ASN A 195 20.89 25.95 -15.64
C ASN A 195 22.00 26.42 -14.68
N GLY A 196 23.20 26.61 -15.21
CA GLY A 196 24.32 27.15 -14.44
C GLY A 196 23.96 28.46 -13.72
N THR A 197 23.51 28.34 -12.51
CA THR A 197 23.46 29.21 -11.33
C THR A 197 22.26 28.89 -10.46
N VAL A 198 22.21 27.67 -9.93
CA VAL A 198 21.37 27.45 -8.73
C VAL A 198 22.24 27.91 -7.56
N THR A 199 21.93 29.08 -7.00
CA THR A 199 22.36 29.38 -5.65
C THR A 199 21.75 28.36 -4.71
N LYS A 200 22.46 27.23 -4.48
CA LYS A 200 22.12 26.33 -3.36
C LYS A 200 22.03 27.21 -2.14
N ASP A 201 20.91 27.20 -1.42
CA ASP A 201 20.83 27.88 -0.13
C ASP A 201 21.92 27.31 0.76
N LYS A 202 23.03 28.07 0.85
CA LYS A 202 24.18 27.64 1.63
C LYS A 202 23.82 27.71 3.10
N ILE A 203 24.23 26.69 3.84
CA ILE A 203 24.06 26.64 5.30
C ILE A 203 24.86 27.77 5.93
N LEU A 204 24.17 28.63 6.69
CA LEU A 204 24.83 29.72 7.42
C LEU A 204 25.56 29.17 8.65
N MET A 205 26.87 29.36 8.70
CA MET A 205 27.70 29.08 9.86
C MET A 205 28.00 30.37 10.62
N ASN A 206 27.76 30.39 11.93
CA ASN A 206 28.13 31.51 12.82
C ASN A 206 29.62 31.49 13.19
N LEU A 207 30.46 31.12 12.22
CA LEU A 207 31.92 31.08 12.33
C LEU A 207 32.54 31.93 11.19
N SER A 208 33.66 32.53 11.42
CA SER A 208 34.44 33.15 10.36
C SER A 208 35.12 32.09 9.46
N VAL A 209 35.50 32.44 8.24
CA VAL A 209 36.20 31.52 7.32
C VAL A 209 37.46 30.94 7.96
N ALA A 210 38.21 31.73 8.74
CA ALA A 210 39.40 31.27 9.45
C ALA A 210 39.06 30.25 10.57
N GLN A 211 37.96 30.47 11.28
CA GLN A 211 37.50 29.49 12.31
C GLN A 211 37.01 28.20 11.70
N ILE A 212 36.33 28.26 10.55
CA ILE A 212 35.91 27.06 9.81
C ILE A 212 37.15 26.27 9.33
N SER A 213 38.13 26.96 8.73
CA SER A 213 39.39 26.33 8.29
C SER A 213 40.09 25.66 9.47
N TYR A 214 40.24 26.34 10.59
CA TYR A 214 40.88 25.80 11.79
C TYR A 214 40.13 24.58 12.34
N PHE A 215 38.82 24.65 12.43
CA PHE A 215 37.97 23.54 12.89
C PHE A 215 38.11 22.29 12.02
N ILE A 216 38.09 22.46 10.70
CA ILE A 216 38.24 21.34 9.76
C ILE A 216 39.65 20.73 9.88
N ASN A 217 40.68 21.57 10.02
CA ASN A 217 42.05 21.10 10.21
C ASN A 217 42.19 20.26 11.49
N ILE A 218 41.55 20.64 12.60
CA ILE A 218 41.52 19.85 13.83
C ILE A 218 40.86 18.47 13.56
N LEU A 219 39.72 18.43 12.89
CA LEU A 219 39.03 17.19 12.58
C LEU A 219 39.85 16.24 11.69
N LEU A 220 40.61 16.81 10.77
CA LEU A 220 41.54 16.06 9.91
C LEU A 220 42.75 15.53 10.71
N GLN A 221 43.36 16.36 11.54
CA GLN A 221 44.50 15.96 12.39
C GLN A 221 44.09 14.91 13.41
N ALA A 222 42.90 15.02 13.99
CA ALA A 222 42.34 14.03 14.92
C ALA A 222 41.85 12.72 14.23
N ASN A 223 42.02 12.59 12.92
CA ASN A 223 41.48 11.47 12.11
C ASN A 223 39.96 11.23 12.26
N ILE A 224 39.18 12.24 12.68
CA ILE A 224 37.72 12.18 12.75
C ILE A 224 37.14 12.20 11.33
N ILE A 225 37.72 13.03 10.45
CA ILE A 225 37.44 13.02 9.01
C ILE A 225 38.63 12.42 8.29
N LYS A 226 38.38 11.38 7.49
CA LYS A 226 39.39 10.77 6.63
C LYS A 226 39.04 11.02 5.17
N HIS A 227 39.91 11.70 4.45
CA HIS A 227 39.78 11.91 3.01
C HIS A 227 41.16 11.93 2.36
N SER A 228 41.29 11.35 1.18
CA SER A 228 42.56 11.25 0.45
C SER A 228 43.05 12.60 -0.08
N ASN A 229 42.14 13.56 -0.29
CA ASN A 229 42.46 14.86 -0.81
C ASN A 229 41.78 15.98 0.05
N GLN A 230 42.55 16.69 0.82
CA GLN A 230 42.08 17.77 1.69
C GLN A 230 41.36 18.93 0.91
N ARG A 231 41.79 19.14 -0.33
CA ARG A 231 41.20 20.17 -1.21
C ARG A 231 39.74 19.89 -1.56
N ASP A 232 39.33 18.63 -1.64
CA ASP A 232 37.95 18.23 -1.93
C ASP A 232 37.02 18.53 -0.76
N ILE A 233 37.53 18.40 0.49
CA ILE A 233 36.79 18.80 1.69
C ILE A 233 36.56 20.32 1.69
N PHE A 234 37.60 21.10 1.39
CA PHE A 234 37.45 22.56 1.30
C PHE A 234 36.51 23.00 0.18
N ARG A 235 36.50 22.28 -0.96
CA ARG A 235 35.53 22.52 -2.03
C ARG A 235 34.11 22.26 -1.57
N MET A 236 33.85 21.12 -0.93
CA MET A 236 32.54 20.78 -0.37
C MET A 236 32.04 21.85 0.61
N ILE A 237 32.92 22.38 1.46
CA ILE A 237 32.58 23.45 2.41
C ILE A 237 32.25 24.75 1.64
N SER A 238 33.06 25.13 0.66
CA SER A 238 32.85 26.37 -0.13
C SER A 238 31.55 26.35 -0.91
N GLU A 239 31.09 25.15 -1.34
CA GLU A 239 29.88 24.96 -2.12
C GLU A 239 28.60 24.92 -1.26
N ASN A 240 28.69 24.43 0.00
CA ASN A 240 27.52 24.16 0.82
C ASN A 240 27.35 25.11 2.02
N PHE A 241 28.36 25.92 2.37
CA PHE A 241 28.31 26.80 3.55
C PHE A 241 28.59 28.27 3.20
N LYS A 242 28.00 29.16 4.01
CA LYS A 242 28.27 30.62 4.03
C LYS A 242 28.49 31.06 5.47
N THR A 243 29.07 32.27 5.65
CA THR A 243 29.30 32.86 6.96
C THR A 243 28.54 34.18 7.09
N ASN A 244 28.41 34.74 8.28
CA ASN A 244 27.81 36.06 8.47
C ASN A 244 28.56 37.20 7.75
N GLY A 245 29.83 36.98 7.38
CA GLY A 245 30.67 37.96 6.71
C GLY A 245 30.80 37.79 5.20
N THR A 246 30.41 36.62 4.65
CA THR A 246 30.48 36.35 3.20
C THR A 246 29.56 35.21 2.78
N ASP A 247 28.87 35.42 1.67
CA ASP A 247 28.03 34.38 1.02
C ASP A 247 28.87 33.42 0.19
N THR A 248 30.13 33.74 -0.11
CA THR A 248 31.04 32.90 -0.90
C THR A 248 32.34 32.69 -0.13
N ILE A 249 32.58 31.42 0.27
CA ILE A 249 33.86 31.00 0.85
C ILE A 249 34.73 30.49 -0.27
N SER A 250 35.95 31.03 -0.44
CA SER A 250 36.88 30.49 -1.46
C SER A 250 37.66 29.28 -0.89
N VAL A 251 37.96 28.29 -1.72
CA VAL A 251 38.78 27.12 -1.37
C VAL A 251 40.17 27.55 -0.89
N ASP A 252 40.73 28.61 -1.56
CA ASP A 252 42.06 29.10 -1.21
C ASP A 252 42.09 29.82 0.15
N SER A 253 41.02 30.49 0.56
CA SER A 253 40.92 31.07 1.89
C SER A 253 40.76 30.04 3.02
N LEU A 254 40.26 28.85 2.72
CA LEU A 254 40.20 27.71 3.64
C LEU A 254 41.54 26.97 3.74
N SER A 255 42.33 26.96 2.67
CA SER A 255 43.61 26.28 2.62
C SER A 255 44.81 27.16 3.11
N ALA A 256 44.59 28.42 3.33
CA ALA A 256 45.66 29.42 3.60
C ALA A 256 46.25 29.38 5.04
N LYS A 257 46.01 28.29 5.82
CA LYS A 257 46.63 28.12 7.16
C LYS A 257 47.02 26.69 7.46
#